data_2eb4c0a677b70777733a2652dd244db0
#
_entry.id   2eb4c0a677b70777733a2652dd244db0
#
_cell.length_a   1.000
_cell.length_b   1.000
_cell.length_c   1.000
_cell.angle_alpha   90.00
_cell.angle_beta   90.00
_cell.angle_gamma   90.00
#
_symmetry.space_group_name_H-M   'P 1'
#
loop_
_entity.id
_entity.type
_entity.pdbx_description
1 polymer ?
#
loop_
_entity_poly.entity_id
_entity_poly.type
_entity_poly.pdbx_seq_one_letter_code
_entity_poly.pdbx_strand_id
1 'polypeptide(L)'
;FKRFLASLPIYIVVGLAFLPQIVVVCQSFIERSFSGVIKGVNLNNYRTIMSRLGRNIRNTYVFSIVAIVFIIFIGILVSYVLVRKKGKIASLIDTLIMFPYVIPGSVLGIGLIVAFNRKPLILVGTAAIMIISYVIRKLPYTVRSGSAFLYQMDPFVEEASINLGVSPMKPFFTVT
;
A
#
# COMPACT_ATOMS: atom_id res chain seq x y z
N PHE A 1 14.37 -38.15 -1.99
CA PHE A 1 13.16 -38.67 -2.64
C PHE A 1 11.91 -38.39 -1.80
N LYS A 2 11.87 -38.79 -0.50
CA LYS A 2 10.68 -38.56 0.38
C LYS A 2 10.29 -37.06 0.53
N ARG A 3 11.27 -36.17 0.66
CA ARG A 3 11.00 -34.71 0.73
C ARG A 3 10.42 -34.15 -0.56
N PHE A 4 10.89 -34.63 -1.71
CA PHE A 4 10.36 -34.22 -3.01
C PHE A 4 8.92 -34.70 -3.21
N LEU A 5 8.58 -35.94 -2.85
CA LEU A 5 7.22 -36.43 -2.89
C LEU A 5 6.28 -35.64 -1.95
N ALA A 6 6.75 -35.27 -0.77
CA ALA A 6 5.97 -34.47 0.18
C ALA A 6 5.73 -33.02 -0.32
N SER A 7 6.65 -32.46 -1.12
CA SER A 7 6.47 -31.11 -1.69
C SER A 7 5.73 -31.10 -3.03
N LEU A 8 5.52 -32.25 -3.67
CA LEU A 8 4.85 -32.37 -4.97
C LEU A 8 3.45 -31.70 -4.99
N PRO A 9 2.56 -31.92 -4.00
CA PRO A 9 1.27 -31.25 -3.96
C PRO A 9 1.38 -29.71 -3.94
N ILE A 10 2.38 -29.20 -3.23
CA ILE A 10 2.63 -27.76 -3.13
C ILE A 10 3.02 -27.21 -4.51
N TYR A 11 3.93 -27.88 -5.23
CA TYR A 11 4.33 -27.46 -6.59
C TYR A 11 3.16 -27.52 -7.58
N ILE A 12 2.29 -28.52 -7.46
CA ILE A 12 1.07 -28.63 -8.30
C ILE A 12 0.14 -27.44 -8.05
N VAL A 13 -0.16 -27.14 -6.78
CA VAL A 13 -1.04 -26.01 -6.41
C VAL A 13 -0.45 -24.69 -6.87
N VAL A 14 0.84 -24.46 -6.64
CA VAL A 14 1.54 -23.25 -7.11
C VAL A 14 1.52 -23.17 -8.64
N GLY A 15 1.81 -24.27 -9.34
CA GLY A 15 1.75 -24.33 -10.80
C GLY A 15 0.36 -23.99 -11.34
N LEU A 16 -0.69 -24.57 -10.76
CA LEU A 16 -2.08 -24.27 -11.13
C LEU A 16 -2.45 -22.79 -10.86
N ALA A 17 -1.94 -22.22 -9.76
CA ALA A 17 -2.17 -20.82 -9.44
C ALA A 17 -1.48 -19.86 -10.43
N PHE A 18 -0.41 -20.29 -11.10
CA PHE A 18 0.26 -19.50 -12.14
C PHE A 18 -0.41 -19.59 -13.51
N LEU A 19 -1.25 -20.60 -13.79
CA LEU A 19 -1.89 -20.77 -15.09
C LEU A 19 -2.66 -19.52 -15.57
N PRO A 20 -3.52 -18.87 -14.74
CA PRO A 20 -4.23 -17.68 -15.19
C PRO A 20 -3.28 -16.55 -15.59
N GLN A 21 -2.18 -16.36 -14.87
CA GLN A 21 -1.18 -15.34 -15.17
C GLN A 21 -0.49 -15.60 -16.51
N ILE A 22 -0.09 -16.86 -16.74
CA ILE A 22 0.52 -17.27 -18.02
C ILE A 22 -0.45 -17.02 -19.17
N VAL A 23 -1.72 -17.38 -19.01
CA VAL A 23 -2.75 -17.14 -20.02
C VAL A 23 -2.91 -15.65 -20.33
N VAL A 24 -2.95 -14.79 -19.29
CA VAL A 24 -3.04 -13.34 -19.47
C VAL A 24 -1.81 -12.79 -20.19
N VAL A 25 -0.60 -13.23 -19.81
CA VAL A 25 0.64 -12.84 -20.49
C VAL A 25 0.62 -13.26 -21.96
N CYS A 26 0.27 -14.51 -22.27
CA CYS A 26 0.19 -14.98 -23.66
C CYS A 26 -0.86 -14.19 -24.46
N GLN A 27 -2.03 -13.94 -23.86
CA GLN A 27 -3.10 -13.18 -24.54
C GLN A 27 -2.74 -11.72 -24.75
N SER A 28 -1.88 -11.13 -23.94
CA SER A 28 -1.46 -9.73 -24.08
C SER A 28 -0.71 -9.48 -25.40
N PHE A 29 -0.06 -10.50 -25.95
CA PHE A 29 0.64 -10.44 -27.24
C PHE A 29 -0.24 -10.81 -28.43
N ILE A 30 -1.43 -11.37 -28.21
CA ILE A 30 -2.33 -11.82 -29.28
C ILE A 30 -3.25 -10.67 -29.69
N GLU A 31 -3.10 -10.21 -30.93
CA GLU A 31 -4.04 -9.26 -31.52
C GLU A 31 -5.28 -10.00 -32.04
N ARG A 32 -6.45 -9.58 -31.56
CA ARG A 32 -7.75 -10.12 -32.02
C ARG A 32 -8.52 -9.06 -32.78
N SER A 33 -9.22 -9.52 -33.84
CA SER A 33 -10.22 -8.71 -34.53
C SER A 33 -11.43 -8.49 -33.63
N PHE A 34 -12.26 -7.50 -33.96
CA PHE A 34 -13.55 -7.27 -33.30
C PHE A 34 -14.46 -8.52 -33.34
N SER A 35 -14.31 -9.37 -34.35
CA SER A 35 -14.98 -10.66 -34.48
C SER A 35 -14.35 -11.79 -33.68
N GLY A 36 -13.33 -11.52 -32.83
CA GLY A 36 -12.63 -12.53 -32.05
C GLY A 36 -11.55 -13.34 -32.77
N VAL A 37 -11.39 -13.16 -34.06
CA VAL A 37 -10.39 -13.88 -34.87
C VAL A 37 -8.98 -13.38 -34.53
N ILE A 38 -8.04 -14.30 -34.33
CA ILE A 38 -6.63 -14.00 -34.06
C ILE A 38 -6.00 -13.46 -35.34
N LYS A 39 -5.48 -12.24 -35.30
CA LYS A 39 -4.75 -11.61 -36.42
C LYS A 39 -3.25 -11.93 -36.40
N GLY A 40 -2.71 -12.21 -35.23
CA GLY A 40 -1.29 -12.51 -35.05
C GLY A 40 -0.77 -12.20 -33.66
N VAL A 41 0.54 -12.40 -33.48
CA VAL A 41 1.26 -12.11 -32.25
C VAL A 41 2.08 -10.84 -32.46
N ASN A 42 1.81 -9.78 -31.72
CA ASN A 42 2.48 -8.49 -31.84
C ASN A 42 2.35 -7.65 -30.58
N LEU A 43 2.90 -6.44 -30.58
CA LEU A 43 2.87 -5.48 -29.47
C LEU A 43 1.79 -4.40 -29.64
N ASN A 44 0.84 -4.54 -30.56
CA ASN A 44 -0.17 -3.53 -30.82
C ASN A 44 -1.08 -3.25 -29.63
N ASN A 45 -1.37 -4.27 -28.82
CA ASN A 45 -2.13 -4.10 -27.58
C ASN A 45 -1.42 -3.14 -26.63
N TYR A 46 -0.10 -3.26 -26.46
CA TYR A 46 0.71 -2.38 -25.61
C TYR A 46 0.77 -0.95 -26.16
N ARG A 47 0.93 -0.79 -27.48
CA ARG A 47 0.90 0.54 -28.12
C ARG A 47 -0.45 1.22 -27.93
N THR A 48 -1.53 0.47 -28.12
CA THR A 48 -2.89 0.97 -27.93
C THR A 48 -3.16 1.37 -26.48
N ILE A 49 -2.71 0.58 -25.52
CA ILE A 49 -2.84 0.90 -24.10
C ILE A 49 -2.05 2.17 -23.78
N MET A 50 -0.80 2.29 -24.22
CA MET A 50 0.02 3.48 -23.95
C MET A 50 -0.57 4.73 -24.59
N SER A 51 -1.11 4.66 -25.80
CA SER A 51 -1.73 5.81 -26.45
C SER A 51 -3.05 6.23 -25.82
N ARG A 52 -3.89 5.27 -25.40
CA ARG A 52 -5.22 5.55 -24.85
C ARG A 52 -5.23 5.77 -23.34
N LEU A 53 -4.46 4.97 -22.58
CA LEU A 53 -4.46 4.93 -21.13
C LEU A 53 -3.18 5.48 -20.50
N GLY A 54 -2.22 5.95 -21.28
CA GLY A 54 -0.93 6.43 -20.77
C GLY A 54 -1.05 7.51 -19.71
N ARG A 55 -2.03 8.42 -19.84
CA ARG A 55 -2.34 9.42 -18.81
C ARG A 55 -2.81 8.76 -17.50
N ASN A 56 -3.69 7.77 -17.59
CA ASN A 56 -4.23 7.08 -16.42
C ASN A 56 -3.15 6.27 -15.70
N ILE A 57 -2.30 5.60 -16.47
CA ILE A 57 -1.13 4.88 -15.95
C ILE A 57 -0.21 5.85 -15.21
N ARG A 58 0.16 6.97 -15.84
CA ARG A 58 0.99 8.00 -15.20
C ARG A 58 0.36 8.53 -13.91
N ASN A 59 -0.94 8.85 -13.94
CA ASN A 59 -1.65 9.35 -12.76
C ASN A 59 -1.64 8.33 -11.62
N THR A 60 -1.82 7.04 -11.92
CA THR A 60 -1.73 5.97 -10.92
C THR A 60 -0.36 5.96 -10.23
N TYR A 61 0.72 6.04 -10.99
CA TYR A 61 2.08 6.09 -10.42
C TYR A 61 2.31 7.36 -9.59
N VAL A 62 1.94 8.53 -10.11
CA VAL A 62 2.12 9.81 -9.41
C VAL A 62 1.34 9.82 -8.10
N PHE A 63 0.05 9.44 -8.13
CA PHE A 63 -0.77 9.44 -6.91
C PHE A 63 -0.28 8.42 -5.88
N SER A 64 0.20 7.26 -6.35
CA SER A 64 0.78 6.24 -5.47
C SER A 64 2.07 6.72 -4.83
N ILE A 65 2.98 7.34 -5.58
CA ILE A 65 4.24 7.88 -5.04
C ILE A 65 3.96 8.95 -3.98
N VAL A 66 3.07 9.89 -4.29
CA VAL A 66 2.69 10.95 -3.34
C VAL A 66 2.06 10.33 -2.08
N ALA A 67 1.16 9.35 -2.25
CA ALA A 67 0.56 8.66 -1.12
C ALA A 67 1.60 7.93 -0.27
N ILE A 68 2.59 7.25 -0.88
CA ILE A 68 3.67 6.55 -0.18
C ILE A 68 4.47 7.51 0.70
N VAL A 69 4.81 8.70 0.21
CA VAL A 69 5.53 9.71 1.01
C VAL A 69 4.73 10.07 2.27
N PHE A 70 3.44 10.35 2.13
CA PHE A 70 2.57 10.62 3.29
C PHE A 70 2.43 9.41 4.22
N ILE A 71 2.28 8.21 3.66
CA ILE A 71 2.13 6.97 4.45
C ILE A 71 3.39 6.71 5.27
N ILE A 72 4.57 6.85 4.69
CA ILE A 72 5.85 6.66 5.40
C ILE A 72 5.97 7.69 6.52
N PHE A 73 5.80 8.97 6.19
CA PHE A 73 5.95 10.05 7.17
C PHE A 73 4.99 9.90 8.35
N ILE A 74 3.68 9.77 8.07
CA ILE A 74 2.65 9.61 9.10
C ILE A 74 2.82 8.27 9.82
N GLY A 75 3.10 7.20 9.08
CA GLY A 75 3.25 5.85 9.62
C GLY A 75 4.38 5.74 10.63
N ILE A 76 5.54 6.33 10.34
CA ILE A 76 6.68 6.36 11.27
C ILE A 76 6.33 7.14 12.54
N LEU A 77 5.77 8.35 12.39
CA LEU A 77 5.39 9.19 13.54
C LEU A 77 4.37 8.47 14.44
N VAL A 78 3.36 7.86 13.84
CA VAL A 78 2.32 7.14 14.60
C VAL A 78 2.90 5.90 15.26
N SER A 79 3.72 5.12 14.57
CA SER A 79 4.39 3.94 15.14
C SER A 79 5.23 4.31 16.36
N TYR A 80 5.97 5.39 16.27
CA TYR A 80 6.76 5.90 17.40
C TYR A 80 5.87 6.24 18.60
N VAL A 81 4.77 6.97 18.38
CA VAL A 81 3.82 7.32 19.44
C VAL A 81 3.21 6.06 20.06
N LEU A 82 2.82 5.06 19.26
CA LEU A 82 2.20 3.84 19.78
C LEU A 82 3.16 3.00 20.61
N VAL A 83 4.44 2.96 20.25
CA VAL A 83 5.43 2.12 20.94
C VAL A 83 6.01 2.82 22.17
N ARG A 84 6.34 4.12 22.07
CA ARG A 84 7.02 4.87 23.12
C ARG A 84 6.08 5.58 24.10
N LYS A 85 4.88 5.98 23.67
CA LYS A 85 3.89 6.64 24.51
C LYS A 85 2.75 5.68 24.86
N LYS A 86 2.88 4.99 26.00
CA LYS A 86 1.81 4.14 26.54
C LYS A 86 0.69 5.01 27.12
N GLY A 87 -0.58 4.64 26.90
CA GLY A 87 -1.72 5.34 27.50
C GLY A 87 -3.01 5.21 26.68
N LYS A 88 -4.10 5.77 27.20
CA LYS A 88 -5.44 5.70 26.58
C LYS A 88 -5.48 6.34 25.18
N ILE A 89 -4.71 7.42 24.98
CA ILE A 89 -4.64 8.12 23.69
C ILE A 89 -3.95 7.24 22.64
N ALA A 90 -2.84 6.58 22.96
CA ALA A 90 -2.16 5.66 22.05
C ALA A 90 -3.07 4.50 21.67
N SER A 91 -3.78 3.91 22.63
CA SER A 91 -4.76 2.86 22.39
C SER A 91 -5.91 3.32 21.49
N LEU A 92 -6.42 4.53 21.67
CA LEU A 92 -7.45 5.10 20.80
C LEU A 92 -6.93 5.30 19.36
N ILE A 93 -5.73 5.86 19.21
CA ILE A 93 -5.09 6.05 17.89
C ILE A 93 -4.90 4.69 17.21
N ASP A 94 -4.41 3.68 17.93
CA ASP A 94 -4.23 2.33 17.39
C ASP A 94 -5.55 1.75 16.88
N THR A 95 -6.61 1.88 17.64
CA THR A 95 -7.95 1.43 17.27
C THR A 95 -8.44 2.16 16.01
N LEU A 96 -8.36 3.49 15.99
CA LEU A 96 -8.84 4.30 14.87
C LEU A 96 -8.10 3.99 13.56
N ILE A 97 -6.79 3.75 13.63
CA ILE A 97 -5.99 3.41 12.44
C ILE A 97 -6.37 2.03 11.87
N MET A 98 -6.84 1.10 12.71
CA MET A 98 -7.25 -0.21 12.24
C MET A 98 -8.63 -0.23 11.56
N PHE A 99 -9.48 0.76 11.78
CA PHE A 99 -10.81 0.83 11.16
C PHE A 99 -10.78 0.68 9.62
N PRO A 100 -9.95 1.43 8.88
CA PRO A 100 -9.90 1.33 7.41
C PRO A 100 -9.43 -0.03 6.90
N TYR A 101 -8.72 -0.79 7.72
CA TYR A 101 -8.28 -2.14 7.37
C TYR A 101 -9.45 -3.13 7.32
N VAL A 102 -10.40 -2.99 8.24
CA VAL A 102 -11.55 -3.88 8.37
C VAL A 102 -12.67 -3.51 7.37
N ILE A 103 -12.80 -2.23 7.03
CA ILE A 103 -13.85 -1.74 6.15
C ILE A 103 -13.59 -2.18 4.71
N PRO A 104 -14.58 -2.78 4.00
CA PRO A 104 -14.47 -3.04 2.57
C PRO A 104 -14.16 -1.77 1.78
N GLY A 105 -13.25 -1.88 0.79
CA GLY A 105 -12.80 -0.71 0.03
C GLY A 105 -13.91 0.06 -0.70
N SER A 106 -14.96 -0.63 -1.14
CA SER A 106 -16.14 -0.02 -1.74
C SER A 106 -16.90 0.87 -0.74
N VAL A 107 -17.05 0.41 0.50
CA VAL A 107 -17.72 1.17 1.58
C VAL A 107 -16.90 2.40 1.94
N LEU A 108 -15.57 2.25 2.07
CA LEU A 108 -14.69 3.39 2.30
C LEU A 108 -14.77 4.41 1.15
N GLY A 109 -14.79 3.93 -0.11
CA GLY A 109 -14.90 4.80 -1.29
C GLY A 109 -16.21 5.60 -1.29
N ILE A 110 -17.34 4.94 -1.03
CA ILE A 110 -18.64 5.62 -0.92
C ILE A 110 -18.61 6.62 0.24
N GLY A 111 -18.09 6.23 1.40
CA GLY A 111 -17.96 7.12 2.55
C GLY A 111 -17.17 8.39 2.23
N LEU A 112 -16.03 8.25 1.53
CA LEU A 112 -15.22 9.40 1.09
C LEU A 112 -15.98 10.30 0.09
N ILE A 113 -16.72 9.72 -0.86
CA ILE A 113 -17.53 10.48 -1.79
C ILE A 113 -18.60 11.26 -1.01
N VAL A 114 -19.33 10.63 -0.11
CA VAL A 114 -20.38 11.30 0.68
C VAL A 114 -19.79 12.41 1.56
N ALA A 115 -18.65 12.15 2.21
CA ALA A 115 -18.02 13.10 3.10
C ALA A 115 -17.44 14.32 2.37
N PHE A 116 -16.84 14.11 1.18
CA PHE A 116 -16.09 15.13 0.45
C PHE A 116 -16.79 15.62 -0.83
N ASN A 117 -18.10 15.43 -0.96
CA ASN A 117 -18.91 15.97 -2.05
C ASN A 117 -19.74 17.20 -1.61
N ARG A 118 -19.38 17.84 -0.52
CA ARG A 118 -20.13 18.99 0.04
C ARG A 118 -19.19 20.15 0.36
N LYS A 119 -19.72 21.37 0.28
CA LYS A 119 -19.00 22.57 0.75
C LYS A 119 -18.71 22.45 2.26
N PRO A 120 -17.60 22.95 2.77
CA PRO A 120 -16.60 23.78 2.07
C PRO A 120 -15.53 22.99 1.29
N LEU A 121 -15.43 21.67 1.47
CA LEU A 121 -14.32 20.87 0.94
C LEU A 121 -14.82 19.84 -0.08
N ILE A 122 -14.87 20.23 -1.34
CA ILE A 122 -15.27 19.35 -2.45
C ILE A 122 -13.99 18.73 -3.05
N LEU A 123 -13.75 17.45 -2.77
CA LEU A 123 -12.58 16.71 -3.28
C LEU A 123 -12.96 15.66 -4.33
N VAL A 124 -14.24 15.37 -4.50
CA VAL A 124 -14.69 14.34 -5.46
C VAL A 124 -14.28 14.73 -6.87
N GLY A 125 -13.72 13.76 -7.60
CA GLY A 125 -13.17 13.98 -8.95
C GLY A 125 -11.76 14.56 -9.00
N THR A 126 -11.11 14.80 -7.86
CA THR A 126 -9.74 15.32 -7.80
C THR A 126 -8.69 14.23 -7.48
N ALA A 127 -7.41 14.52 -7.78
CA ALA A 127 -6.29 13.69 -7.35
C ALA A 127 -6.21 13.55 -5.83
N ALA A 128 -6.62 14.58 -5.09
CA ALA A 128 -6.53 14.63 -3.64
C ALA A 128 -7.34 13.50 -2.96
N ILE A 129 -8.58 13.26 -3.39
CA ILE A 129 -9.40 12.19 -2.80
C ILE A 129 -8.79 10.80 -3.05
N MET A 130 -8.14 10.60 -4.21
CA MET A 130 -7.45 9.34 -4.53
C MET A 130 -6.24 9.13 -3.61
N ILE A 131 -5.42 10.17 -3.43
CA ILE A 131 -4.25 10.13 -2.55
C ILE A 131 -4.69 9.87 -1.10
N ILE A 132 -5.71 10.60 -0.61
CA ILE A 132 -6.28 10.41 0.73
C ILE A 132 -6.79 8.97 0.91
N SER A 133 -7.50 8.43 -0.07
CA SER A 133 -7.99 7.05 -0.04
C SER A 133 -6.85 6.04 0.07
N TYR A 134 -5.76 6.23 -0.69
CA TYR A 134 -4.59 5.37 -0.61
C TYR A 134 -3.90 5.47 0.75
N VAL A 135 -3.73 6.69 1.27
CA VAL A 135 -3.13 6.92 2.61
C VAL A 135 -3.96 6.22 3.67
N ILE A 136 -5.25 6.51 3.77
CA ILE A 136 -6.15 5.95 4.79
C ILE A 136 -6.11 4.41 4.74
N ARG A 137 -6.16 3.82 3.55
CA ARG A 137 -6.24 2.37 3.37
C ARG A 137 -4.91 1.66 3.65
N LYS A 138 -3.78 2.29 3.36
CA LYS A 138 -2.45 1.66 3.47
C LYS A 138 -1.70 2.01 4.75
N LEU A 139 -2.08 3.09 5.41
CA LEU A 139 -1.46 3.52 6.67
C LEU A 139 -1.40 2.41 7.74
N PRO A 140 -2.45 1.59 7.97
CA PRO A 140 -2.41 0.53 8.97
C PRO A 140 -1.24 -0.44 8.81
N TYR A 141 -0.91 -0.80 7.56
CA TYR A 141 0.20 -1.72 7.27
C TYR A 141 1.54 -1.12 7.67
N THR A 142 1.77 0.14 7.32
CA THR A 142 3.02 0.85 7.64
C THR A 142 3.16 1.06 9.14
N VAL A 143 2.07 1.41 9.82
CA VAL A 143 2.07 1.56 11.28
C VAL A 143 2.38 0.23 11.97
N ARG A 144 1.80 -0.88 11.52
CA ARG A 144 2.10 -2.20 12.10
C ARG A 144 3.55 -2.64 11.86
N SER A 145 4.05 -2.44 10.64
CA SER A 145 5.45 -2.75 10.31
C SER A 145 6.42 -1.88 11.11
N GLY A 146 6.16 -0.57 11.17
CA GLY A 146 6.98 0.37 11.94
C GLY A 146 6.95 0.07 13.43
N SER A 147 5.78 -0.24 14.01
CA SER A 147 5.67 -0.64 15.41
C SER A 147 6.42 -1.93 15.68
N ALA A 148 6.31 -2.94 14.81
CA ALA A 148 7.04 -4.19 14.96
C ALA A 148 8.56 -3.99 14.93
N PHE A 149 9.05 -3.11 14.05
CA PHE A 149 10.45 -2.74 13.98
C PHE A 149 10.91 -2.03 15.27
N LEU A 150 10.15 -1.03 15.74
CA LEU A 150 10.48 -0.27 16.96
C LEU A 150 10.44 -1.13 18.23
N TYR A 151 9.61 -2.17 18.29
CA TYR A 151 9.62 -3.13 19.40
C TYR A 151 10.87 -4.01 19.43
N GLN A 152 11.54 -4.21 18.30
CA GLN A 152 12.80 -4.97 18.24
C GLN A 152 14.02 -4.11 18.59
N MET A 153 13.89 -2.81 18.55
CA MET A 153 14.96 -1.88 18.94
C MET A 153 15.02 -1.71 20.46
N ASP A 154 16.22 -1.86 21.00
CA ASP A 154 16.45 -1.68 22.42
C ASP A 154 16.25 -0.20 22.83
N PRO A 155 15.33 0.10 23.75
CA PRO A 155 15.12 1.47 24.25
C PRO A 155 16.38 2.13 24.84
N PHE A 156 17.34 1.33 25.33
CA PHE A 156 18.59 1.84 25.89
C PHE A 156 19.45 2.61 24.88
N VAL A 157 19.29 2.35 23.59
CA VAL A 157 20.01 3.08 22.53
C VAL A 157 19.54 4.55 22.48
N GLU A 158 18.24 4.79 22.61
CA GLU A 158 17.67 6.16 22.70
C GLU A 158 18.08 6.84 24.02
N GLU A 159 17.99 6.12 25.15
CA GLU A 159 18.37 6.63 26.47
C GLU A 159 19.86 6.98 26.54
N ALA A 160 20.74 6.15 25.97
CA ALA A 160 22.17 6.43 25.91
C ALA A 160 22.46 7.72 25.14
N SER A 161 21.76 7.95 24.03
CA SER A 161 21.93 9.16 23.23
C SER A 161 21.45 10.42 23.97
N ILE A 162 20.35 10.33 24.72
CA ILE A 162 19.87 11.43 25.57
C ILE A 162 20.88 11.74 26.70
N ASN A 163 21.45 10.70 27.31
CA ASN A 163 22.47 10.86 28.37
C ASN A 163 23.76 11.52 27.86
N LEU A 164 24.06 11.38 26.56
CA LEU A 164 25.13 12.09 25.88
C LEU A 164 24.77 13.53 25.50
N GLY A 165 23.65 14.07 25.99
CA GLY A 165 23.24 15.46 25.78
C GLY A 165 22.48 15.74 24.49
N VAL A 166 22.02 14.69 23.79
CA VAL A 166 21.18 14.85 22.59
C VAL A 166 19.74 15.14 22.99
N SER A 167 19.13 16.18 22.40
CA SER A 167 17.71 16.52 22.65
C SER A 167 16.79 15.32 22.36
N PRO A 168 15.74 15.06 23.16
CA PRO A 168 14.87 13.86 23.04
C PRO A 168 14.26 13.59 21.67
N MET A 169 14.13 14.60 20.82
CA MET A 169 13.64 14.44 19.46
C MET A 169 14.72 14.05 18.43
N LYS A 170 15.99 14.35 18.71
CA LYS A 170 17.09 14.03 17.80
C LYS A 170 17.38 12.53 17.69
N PRO A 171 17.37 11.72 18.78
CA PRO A 171 17.61 10.28 18.68
C PRO A 171 16.69 9.58 17.70
N PHE A 172 15.44 10.01 17.61
CA PHE A 172 14.47 9.48 16.65
C PHE A 172 14.95 9.62 15.19
N PHE A 173 15.60 10.73 14.84
CA PHE A 173 16.06 10.95 13.46
C PHE A 173 17.49 10.48 13.18
N THR A 174 18.29 10.24 14.22
CA THR A 174 19.72 9.91 14.06
C THR A 174 20.06 8.46 14.43
N VAL A 175 19.25 7.83 15.26
CA VAL A 175 19.53 6.50 15.82
C VAL A 175 18.39 5.53 15.54
N THR A 176 17.14 5.98 15.51
CA THR A 176 15.94 5.21 15.19
C THR A 176 15.55 5.37 13.73
#